data_066188e00365d0d4fc202cbb23e13fbf
#
_entry.id   066188e00365d0d4fc202cbb23e13fbf
#
_cell.length_a   1.000
_cell.length_b   1.000
_cell.length_c   1.000
_cell.angle_alpha   90.00
_cell.angle_beta   90.00
_cell.angle_gamma   90.00
#
_symmetry.space_group_name_H-M   'P 1'
#
loop_
_entity.id
_entity.type
_entity.pdbx_description
1 polymer ?
#
loop_
_entity_poly.entity_id
_entity_poly.type
_entity_poly.pdbx_seq_one_letter_code
_entity_poly.pdbx_strand_id
1 'polypeptide(L)'
;MIRSALTAWEVDMLGNAPVTTMLPVIDLDRARRFYEGQLGLRPLGSSPDGKFKYACGDATLALFPKPEGTRAEHTAVSFEVKDIAAEIADLQARGVVFEDYDLPGLKTVGHVCVLGSEKAAWFKDTEGNYLCIHEDLA
;
A
#
# COMPACT_ATOMS: atom_id res chain seq x y z
N MET A 1 -12.47 -18.64 34.39
CA MET A 1 -13.02 -17.60 33.52
C MET A 1 -13.71 -18.26 32.32
N ILE A 2 -14.91 -17.84 32.04
CA ILE A 2 -15.70 -18.40 30.96
C ILE A 2 -15.60 -17.45 29.75
N ARG A 3 -15.30 -18.03 28.56
CA ARG A 3 -15.19 -17.27 27.33
C ARG A 3 -16.22 -17.73 26.29
N SER A 4 -17.30 -18.32 26.76
CA SER A 4 -18.25 -19.04 25.91
C SER A 4 -18.99 -18.18 24.87
N ALA A 5 -19.10 -16.88 25.07
CA ALA A 5 -19.86 -16.03 24.15
C ALA A 5 -18.98 -15.23 23.18
N LEU A 6 -17.68 -15.51 23.13
CA LEU A 6 -16.76 -14.76 22.26
C LEU A 6 -16.83 -15.20 20.81
N THR A 7 -16.83 -14.24 19.90
CA THR A 7 -16.68 -14.48 18.48
C THR A 7 -15.20 -14.71 18.13
N ALA A 8 -14.91 -15.17 16.90
CA ALA A 8 -13.54 -15.42 16.47
C ALA A 8 -12.64 -14.19 16.58
N TRP A 9 -13.17 -12.98 16.34
CA TRP A 9 -12.37 -11.75 16.42
C TRP A 9 -12.16 -11.25 17.85
N GLU A 10 -12.91 -11.76 18.83
CA GLU A 10 -12.76 -11.42 20.24
C GLU A 10 -11.81 -12.33 20.99
N VAL A 11 -11.47 -13.48 20.43
CA VAL A 11 -10.51 -14.41 21.02
C VAL A 11 -9.15 -14.28 20.36
N ASP A 12 -8.15 -14.99 20.90
CA ASP A 12 -6.77 -14.94 20.38
C ASP A 12 -6.63 -15.81 19.11
N MET A 13 -7.22 -15.32 18.02
CA MET A 13 -7.18 -15.94 16.69
C MET A 13 -6.65 -14.92 15.67
N LEU A 14 -6.57 -15.31 14.40
CA LEU A 14 -6.02 -14.45 13.35
C LEU A 14 -6.76 -13.12 13.18
N GLY A 15 -8.03 -13.04 13.60
CA GLY A 15 -8.76 -11.77 13.58
C GLY A 15 -8.15 -10.68 14.45
N ASN A 16 -7.30 -11.06 15.43
CA ASN A 16 -6.59 -10.10 16.29
C ASN A 16 -5.09 -10.03 15.99
N ALA A 17 -4.62 -10.74 14.97
CA ALA A 17 -3.22 -10.76 14.61
C ALA A 17 -2.85 -9.51 13.77
N PRO A 18 -1.77 -8.80 14.10
CA PRO A 18 -1.26 -7.75 13.23
C PRO A 18 -0.89 -8.31 11.85
N VAL A 19 -1.12 -7.52 10.83
CA VAL A 19 -0.87 -7.94 9.45
C VAL A 19 0.37 -7.24 8.92
N THR A 20 1.23 -8.01 8.23
CA THR A 20 2.35 -7.46 7.47
C THR A 20 2.06 -7.64 5.98
N THR A 21 2.06 -6.54 5.24
CA THR A 21 1.94 -6.59 3.80
C THR A 21 3.31 -6.91 3.21
N MET A 22 3.36 -7.90 2.32
CA MET A 22 4.61 -8.38 1.71
C MET A 22 4.68 -7.98 0.24
N LEU A 23 5.67 -7.20 -0.14
CA LEU A 23 5.86 -6.74 -1.51
C LEU A 23 7.17 -7.27 -2.09
N PRO A 24 7.12 -7.97 -3.24
CA PRO A 24 8.35 -8.44 -3.90
C PRO A 24 9.09 -7.27 -4.56
N VAL A 25 10.41 -7.28 -4.43
CA VAL A 25 11.26 -6.25 -5.06
C VAL A 25 12.43 -6.92 -5.75
N ILE A 26 12.81 -6.41 -6.93
CA ILE A 26 13.97 -6.90 -7.66
C ILE A 26 15.24 -6.28 -7.08
N ASP A 27 15.20 -4.97 -6.85
CA ASP A 27 16.33 -4.20 -6.33
C ASP A 27 15.91 -3.52 -5.03
N LEU A 28 16.35 -4.08 -3.91
CA LEU A 28 15.94 -3.58 -2.60
C LEU A 28 16.40 -2.13 -2.36
N ASP A 29 17.61 -1.78 -2.76
CA ASP A 29 18.12 -0.42 -2.57
C ASP A 29 17.31 0.61 -3.35
N ARG A 30 16.97 0.29 -4.60
CA ARG A 30 16.12 1.14 -5.42
C ARG A 30 14.73 1.26 -4.83
N ALA A 31 14.14 0.16 -4.40
CA ALA A 31 12.83 0.15 -3.75
C ALA A 31 12.84 1.01 -2.49
N ARG A 32 13.88 0.88 -1.65
CA ARG A 32 13.99 1.67 -0.44
C ARG A 32 14.04 3.16 -0.72
N ARG A 33 14.76 3.59 -1.76
CA ARG A 33 14.78 5.02 -2.14
C ARG A 33 13.38 5.53 -2.48
N PHE A 34 12.58 4.70 -3.11
CA PHE A 34 11.20 5.05 -3.45
C PHE A 34 10.31 5.13 -2.20
N TYR A 35 10.31 4.08 -1.39
CA TYR A 35 9.42 4.01 -0.21
C TYR A 35 9.82 5.01 0.87
N GLU A 36 11.10 5.26 1.06
CA GLU A 36 11.59 6.24 2.03
C GLU A 36 11.57 7.67 1.48
N GLY A 37 12.10 7.86 0.28
CA GLY A 37 12.28 9.20 -0.29
C GLY A 37 11.03 9.78 -0.92
N GLN A 38 10.30 8.99 -1.71
CA GLN A 38 9.12 9.48 -2.40
C GLN A 38 7.84 9.29 -1.60
N LEU A 39 7.66 8.14 -0.95
CA LEU A 39 6.46 7.89 -0.15
C LEU A 39 6.59 8.34 1.32
N GLY A 40 7.81 8.52 1.82
CA GLY A 40 8.03 9.00 3.18
C GLY A 40 7.69 8.00 4.27
N LEU A 41 7.79 6.68 4.01
CA LEU A 41 7.50 5.68 5.02
C LEU A 41 8.61 5.63 6.07
N ARG A 42 8.24 5.32 7.32
CA ARG A 42 9.19 5.25 8.41
C ARG A 42 9.89 3.88 8.46
N PRO A 43 11.22 3.83 8.29
CA PRO A 43 11.94 2.57 8.31
C PRO A 43 11.92 1.92 9.70
N LEU A 44 11.72 0.60 9.73
CA LEU A 44 11.85 -0.22 10.93
C LEU A 44 13.14 -1.05 10.89
N GLY A 45 13.71 -1.27 9.72
CA GLY A 45 14.98 -1.97 9.56
C GLY A 45 14.87 -3.30 8.85
N SER A 46 16.04 -3.94 8.71
CA SER A 46 16.18 -5.23 8.04
C SER A 46 15.87 -6.38 8.98
N SER A 47 15.37 -7.47 8.40
CA SER A 47 15.25 -8.76 9.10
C SER A 47 16.36 -9.71 8.65
N PRO A 48 16.71 -10.74 9.47
CA PRO A 48 17.76 -11.68 9.09
C PRO A 48 17.56 -12.41 7.77
N ASP A 49 16.30 -12.53 7.31
CA ASP A 49 15.96 -13.17 6.03
C ASP A 49 16.11 -12.24 4.83
N GLY A 50 16.55 -10.99 5.04
CA GLY A 50 16.81 -10.04 3.95
C GLY A 50 15.70 -9.08 3.62
N LYS A 51 14.52 -9.21 4.24
CA LYS A 51 13.47 -8.23 3.98
C LYS A 51 13.69 -6.94 4.77
N PHE A 52 13.13 -5.84 4.27
CA PHE A 52 13.19 -4.54 4.91
C PHE A 52 11.77 -4.07 5.24
N LYS A 53 11.57 -3.58 6.46
CA LYS A 53 10.24 -3.26 6.98
C LYS A 53 10.02 -1.77 7.20
N TYR A 54 8.76 -1.36 7.05
CA TYR A 54 8.29 -0.01 7.30
C TYR A 54 7.04 -0.03 8.18
N ALA A 55 6.90 1.02 8.99
CA ALA A 55 5.67 1.28 9.71
C ALA A 55 4.72 2.10 8.83
N CYS A 56 3.46 1.68 8.74
CA CYS A 56 2.41 2.37 7.99
C CYS A 56 1.16 2.42 8.87
N GLY A 57 0.93 3.55 9.56
CA GLY A 57 -0.14 3.59 10.55
C GLY A 57 0.05 2.46 11.56
N ASP A 58 -0.99 1.64 11.74
CA ASP A 58 -0.94 0.48 12.64
C ASP A 58 -0.46 -0.79 11.93
N ALA A 59 -0.11 -0.70 10.66
CA ALA A 59 0.31 -1.85 9.86
C ALA A 59 1.81 -1.82 9.60
N THR A 60 2.33 -2.95 9.13
CA THR A 60 3.72 -3.10 8.69
C THR A 60 3.73 -3.46 7.22
N LEU A 61 4.65 -2.86 6.48
CA LEU A 61 4.92 -3.19 5.10
C LEU A 61 6.33 -3.73 5.00
N ALA A 62 6.53 -4.86 4.33
CA ALA A 62 7.84 -5.47 4.17
C ALA A 62 8.18 -5.64 2.69
N LEU A 63 9.38 -5.22 2.33
CA LEU A 63 9.93 -5.44 1.00
C LEU A 63 10.82 -6.68 1.05
N PHE A 64 10.54 -7.67 0.23
CA PHE A 64 11.37 -8.88 0.18
C PHE A 64 12.01 -9.06 -1.20
N PRO A 65 13.31 -9.36 -1.25
CA PRO A 65 14.00 -9.57 -2.52
C PRO A 65 13.44 -10.79 -3.26
N LYS A 66 13.08 -10.58 -4.51
CA LYS A 66 12.58 -11.62 -5.40
C LYS A 66 13.14 -11.34 -6.81
N PRO A 67 14.16 -12.09 -7.26
CA PRO A 67 14.88 -11.76 -8.50
C PRO A 67 13.99 -11.64 -9.74
N GLU A 68 12.94 -12.44 -9.85
CA GLU A 68 12.00 -12.37 -10.97
C GLU A 68 10.96 -11.24 -10.83
N GLY A 69 10.90 -10.58 -9.68
CA GLY A 69 9.93 -9.52 -9.44
C GLY A 69 8.49 -9.99 -9.41
N THR A 70 7.58 -9.12 -9.81
CA THR A 70 6.15 -9.42 -9.84
C THR A 70 5.58 -9.17 -11.23
N ARG A 71 4.55 -9.95 -11.60
CA ARG A 71 3.71 -9.73 -12.78
C ARG A 71 2.26 -9.45 -12.38
N ALA A 72 2.01 -9.29 -11.09
CA ALA A 72 0.67 -9.02 -10.60
C ALA A 72 0.19 -7.66 -11.07
N GLU A 73 -1.06 -7.60 -11.52
CA GLU A 73 -1.67 -6.37 -12.05
C GLU A 73 -2.77 -5.84 -11.12
N HIS A 74 -2.97 -6.47 -9.98
CA HIS A 74 -3.93 -6.01 -8.99
C HIS A 74 -3.28 -5.08 -7.98
N THR A 75 -4.09 -4.28 -7.31
CA THR A 75 -3.63 -3.44 -6.20
C THR A 75 -3.03 -4.30 -5.09
N ALA A 76 -1.77 -4.09 -4.78
CA ALA A 76 -1.08 -4.83 -3.72
C ALA A 76 -1.29 -4.18 -2.35
N VAL A 77 -1.36 -2.84 -2.32
CA VAL A 77 -1.54 -2.05 -1.10
C VAL A 77 -2.37 -0.83 -1.42
N SER A 78 -3.28 -0.49 -0.52
CA SER A 78 -4.03 0.76 -0.62
C SER A 78 -3.89 1.55 0.68
N PHE A 79 -3.37 2.76 0.57
CA PHE A 79 -3.19 3.67 1.72
C PHE A 79 -4.43 4.54 1.87
N GLU A 80 -5.01 4.57 3.06
CA GLU A 80 -6.11 5.47 3.37
C GLU A 80 -5.57 6.87 3.62
N VAL A 81 -6.11 7.86 2.91
CA VAL A 81 -5.72 9.27 3.06
C VAL A 81 -6.94 10.13 3.35
N LYS A 82 -6.73 11.29 3.92
CA LYS A 82 -7.84 12.19 4.30
C LYS A 82 -8.27 13.11 3.16
N ASP A 83 -7.35 13.47 2.28
CA ASP A 83 -7.57 14.39 1.15
C ASP A 83 -6.75 13.87 -0.03
N ILE A 84 -7.41 13.15 -0.93
CA ILE A 84 -6.72 12.48 -2.03
C ILE A 84 -6.11 13.50 -3.01
N ALA A 85 -6.76 14.62 -3.24
CA ALA A 85 -6.23 15.64 -4.16
C ALA A 85 -4.93 16.25 -3.63
N ALA A 86 -4.89 16.55 -2.34
CA ALA A 86 -3.68 17.07 -1.69
C ALA A 86 -2.56 16.02 -1.70
N GLU A 87 -2.90 14.76 -1.45
CA GLU A 87 -1.93 13.67 -1.46
C GLU A 87 -1.34 13.44 -2.85
N ILE A 88 -2.16 13.47 -3.89
CA ILE A 88 -1.69 13.36 -5.27
C ILE A 88 -0.69 14.47 -5.58
N ALA A 89 -1.03 15.72 -5.22
CA ALA A 89 -0.16 16.86 -5.48
C ALA A 89 1.18 16.71 -4.76
N ASP A 90 1.17 16.27 -3.50
CA ASP A 90 2.40 16.07 -2.72
C ASP A 90 3.26 14.95 -3.32
N LEU A 91 2.65 13.82 -3.65
CA LEU A 91 3.38 12.68 -4.23
C LEU A 91 3.94 13.03 -5.62
N GLN A 92 3.18 13.76 -6.45
CA GLN A 92 3.68 14.23 -7.74
C GLN A 92 4.87 15.17 -7.59
N ALA A 93 4.85 16.03 -6.58
CA ALA A 93 5.98 16.91 -6.29
C ALA A 93 7.24 16.13 -5.91
N ARG A 94 7.09 14.90 -5.42
CA ARG A 94 8.18 13.98 -5.10
C ARG A 94 8.52 13.03 -6.23
N GLY A 95 7.94 13.22 -7.41
CA GLY A 95 8.25 12.44 -8.60
C GLY A 95 7.41 11.19 -8.82
N VAL A 96 6.35 10.97 -8.04
CA VAL A 96 5.44 9.85 -8.27
C VAL A 96 4.57 10.14 -9.49
N VAL A 97 4.44 9.17 -10.38
CA VAL A 97 3.63 9.26 -11.60
C VAL A 97 2.37 8.44 -11.40
N PHE A 98 1.21 9.08 -11.45
CA PHE A 98 -0.07 8.40 -11.30
C PHE A 98 -0.54 7.80 -12.60
N GLU A 99 -1.15 6.61 -12.50
CA GLU A 99 -1.76 5.92 -13.63
C GLU A 99 -3.12 6.54 -13.94
N ASP A 100 -3.50 6.48 -15.22
CA ASP A 100 -4.83 6.88 -15.65
C ASP A 100 -5.51 5.73 -16.38
N TYR A 101 -6.81 5.58 -16.12
CA TYR A 101 -7.60 4.51 -16.69
C TYR A 101 -8.84 5.06 -17.38
N ASP A 102 -9.22 4.45 -18.50
CA ASP A 102 -10.47 4.70 -19.21
C ASP A 102 -11.04 3.36 -19.65
N LEU A 103 -11.56 2.62 -18.67
CA LEU A 103 -12.09 1.28 -18.85
C LEU A 103 -13.54 1.24 -18.35
N PRO A 104 -14.38 0.31 -18.84
CA PRO A 104 -15.72 0.15 -18.29
C PRO A 104 -15.67 -0.06 -16.78
N GLY A 105 -16.33 0.83 -16.03
CA GLY A 105 -16.38 0.77 -14.58
C GLY A 105 -15.12 1.27 -13.87
N LEU A 106 -14.11 1.75 -14.61
CA LEU A 106 -12.87 2.25 -14.03
C LEU A 106 -12.34 3.41 -14.88
N LYS A 107 -12.79 4.62 -14.56
CA LYS A 107 -12.35 5.82 -15.29
C LYS A 107 -11.79 6.83 -14.31
N THR A 108 -10.55 7.30 -14.57
CA THR A 108 -9.93 8.36 -13.79
C THR A 108 -10.14 9.72 -14.44
N VAL A 109 -10.38 10.73 -13.61
CA VAL A 109 -10.41 12.14 -14.02
C VAL A 109 -9.50 12.87 -13.03
N GLY A 110 -8.47 13.55 -13.54
CA GLY A 110 -7.45 14.14 -12.68
C GLY A 110 -6.78 13.08 -11.81
N HIS A 111 -6.53 11.89 -12.37
CA HIS A 111 -5.96 10.71 -11.72
C HIS A 111 -6.88 10.02 -10.72
N VAL A 112 -8.10 10.51 -10.49
CA VAL A 112 -9.01 9.99 -9.47
C VAL A 112 -10.16 9.25 -10.10
N CYS A 113 -10.45 8.06 -9.57
CA CYS A 113 -11.64 7.28 -9.87
C CYS A 113 -12.57 7.31 -8.65
N VAL A 114 -13.85 7.63 -8.88
CA VAL A 114 -14.85 7.57 -7.81
C VAL A 114 -15.51 6.19 -7.87
N LEU A 115 -15.33 5.42 -6.79
CA LEU A 115 -15.83 4.06 -6.67
C LEU A 115 -16.84 4.01 -5.52
N GLY A 116 -18.10 4.30 -5.82
CA GLY A 116 -19.14 4.29 -4.79
C GLY A 116 -18.85 5.30 -3.68
N SER A 117 -18.49 4.80 -2.50
CA SER A 117 -18.24 5.62 -1.32
C SER A 117 -16.76 5.96 -1.12
N GLU A 118 -15.92 5.79 -2.14
CA GLU A 118 -14.52 6.17 -2.03
C GLU A 118 -14.00 6.79 -3.32
N LYS A 119 -12.91 7.55 -3.18
CA LYS A 119 -12.08 8.00 -4.29
C LYS A 119 -10.78 7.22 -4.26
N ALA A 120 -10.26 6.83 -5.41
CA ALA A 120 -9.03 6.05 -5.50
C ALA A 120 -8.13 6.58 -6.61
N ALA A 121 -6.82 6.45 -6.41
CA ALA A 121 -5.81 6.78 -7.41
C ALA A 121 -4.69 5.75 -7.32
N TRP A 122 -4.08 5.42 -8.46
CA TRP A 122 -3.09 4.35 -8.54
C TRP A 122 -1.76 4.83 -9.08
N PHE A 123 -0.70 4.22 -8.59
CA PHE A 123 0.65 4.41 -9.11
C PHE A 123 1.44 3.11 -8.92
N LYS A 124 2.57 3.00 -9.59
CA LYS A 124 3.45 1.85 -9.42
C LYS A 124 4.66 2.24 -8.58
N ASP A 125 5.20 1.28 -7.82
CA ASP A 125 6.52 1.46 -7.26
C ASP A 125 7.59 1.21 -8.34
N THR A 126 8.87 1.26 -7.97
CA THR A 126 9.98 1.04 -8.89
C THR A 126 10.14 -0.44 -9.28
N GLU A 127 9.38 -1.33 -8.63
CA GLU A 127 9.53 -2.78 -8.79
C GLU A 127 8.34 -3.42 -9.52
N GLY A 128 7.38 -2.61 -9.96
CA GLY A 128 6.21 -3.08 -10.68
C GLY A 128 5.01 -3.41 -9.82
N ASN A 129 5.06 -3.17 -8.52
CA ASN A 129 3.89 -3.34 -7.67
C ASN A 129 2.89 -2.21 -7.90
N TYR A 130 1.60 -2.55 -8.00
CA TYR A 130 0.53 -1.57 -8.11
C TYR A 130 0.09 -1.13 -6.73
N LEU A 131 0.17 0.17 -6.48
CA LEU A 131 -0.20 0.79 -5.22
C LEU A 131 -1.37 1.73 -5.44
N CYS A 132 -2.16 1.92 -4.39
CA CYS A 132 -3.33 2.77 -4.42
C CYS A 132 -3.34 3.70 -3.22
N ILE A 133 -3.87 4.89 -3.40
CA ILE A 133 -4.32 5.72 -2.28
C ILE A 133 -5.83 5.88 -2.42
N HIS A 134 -6.54 5.89 -1.29
CA HIS A 134 -8.00 6.05 -1.30
C HIS A 134 -8.46 6.97 -0.19
N GLU A 135 -9.55 7.66 -0.46
CA GLU A 135 -10.23 8.52 0.51
C GLU A 135 -11.65 8.04 0.65
N ASP A 136 -12.07 7.75 1.88
CA ASP A 136 -13.44 7.36 2.17
C ASP A 136 -14.34 8.58 2.19
N LEU A 137 -15.49 8.50 1.51
CA LEU A 137 -16.41 9.64 1.34
C LEU A 137 -17.52 9.68 2.38
N ALA A 138 -17.64 8.66 3.20
CA ALA A 138 -18.75 8.59 4.17
C ALA A 138 -18.25 8.51 5.60
#